data_30282e44885c8acbf1c73306ee65b073
#
_entry.id   30282e44885c8acbf1c73306ee65b073
#
_cell.length_a   1.000
_cell.length_b   1.000
_cell.length_c   1.000
_cell.angle_alpha   90.00
_cell.angle_beta   90.00
_cell.angle_gamma   90.00
#
_symmetry.space_group_name_H-M   'P 1'
#
loop_
_entity.id
_entity.type
_entity.pdbx_description
1 polymer ?
#
loop_
_entity_poly.entity_id
_entity_poly.type
_entity_poly.pdbx_seq_one_letter_code
_entity_poly.pdbx_strand_id
1 'polypeptide(L)'
;MKKVVLVAIASLIFQSCVNTSERKLPILGEREPVEKTVDGKLLIDTIYQTVPAFSYFNQDSIPVTNKDFDNKIYVTDFFFTSCNTICPIMHRNMLNVYTKFKGNPKVKFLSHTIDIKYDLPSKLKSYASKLGIEGNQWEFVHGSRDSIFGIAAKSYLVSAFEDSADPQGLVHQGWFILVDTKKQLRGAYDGTKEDQVNQLMKDMELLLKEEFDNEE
;
A
#
# COMPACT_ATOMS: atom_id res chain seq x y z
N MET A 1 -12.31 35.80 -70.94
CA MET A 1 -12.75 36.14 -69.59
C MET A 1 -12.85 34.82 -68.80
N LYS A 2 -11.80 34.49 -68.00
CA LYS A 2 -11.72 33.23 -67.23
C LYS A 2 -12.21 33.54 -65.80
N LYS A 3 -13.29 32.91 -65.39
CA LYS A 3 -13.80 32.99 -64.01
C LYS A 3 -12.97 32.05 -63.11
N VAL A 4 -12.27 32.59 -62.15
CA VAL A 4 -11.56 31.83 -61.11
C VAL A 4 -12.58 31.55 -59.98
N VAL A 5 -12.87 30.30 -59.76
CA VAL A 5 -13.71 29.84 -58.61
C VAL A 5 -12.76 29.56 -57.46
N LEU A 6 -12.81 30.38 -56.43
CA LEU A 6 -12.11 30.17 -55.18
C LEU A 6 -12.92 29.18 -54.32
N VAL A 7 -12.42 27.96 -54.14
CA VAL A 7 -12.97 26.98 -53.20
C VAL A 7 -12.31 27.20 -51.86
N ALA A 8 -13.05 27.78 -50.94
CA ALA A 8 -12.64 27.88 -49.54
C ALA A 8 -12.83 26.52 -48.84
N ILE A 9 -11.72 25.83 -48.56
CA ILE A 9 -11.74 24.62 -47.75
C ILE A 9 -11.78 25.05 -46.29
N ALA A 10 -12.93 24.97 -45.65
CA ALA A 10 -13.11 25.13 -44.22
C ALA A 10 -12.56 23.89 -43.52
N SER A 11 -11.35 23.99 -42.94
CA SER A 11 -10.76 22.96 -42.10
C SER A 11 -11.49 22.94 -40.75
N LEU A 12 -12.45 22.02 -40.60
CA LEU A 12 -13.03 21.68 -39.30
C LEU A 12 -11.94 20.97 -38.45
N ILE A 13 -11.32 21.72 -37.56
CA ILE A 13 -10.48 21.14 -36.50
C ILE A 13 -11.40 20.50 -35.51
N PHE A 14 -11.58 19.17 -35.60
CA PHE A 14 -12.15 18.38 -34.54
C PHE A 14 -11.18 18.43 -33.35
N GLN A 15 -11.42 19.33 -32.40
CA GLN A 15 -10.86 19.21 -31.08
C GLN A 15 -11.51 17.99 -30.44
N SER A 16 -10.86 16.83 -30.60
CA SER A 16 -11.13 15.67 -29.80
C SER A 16 -10.74 16.03 -28.35
N CYS A 17 -11.74 16.36 -27.53
CA CYS A 17 -11.58 16.33 -26.09
C CYS A 17 -11.27 14.86 -25.74
N VAL A 18 -10.01 14.53 -25.64
CA VAL A 18 -9.57 13.32 -24.97
C VAL A 18 -9.98 13.52 -23.52
N ASN A 19 -11.11 12.96 -23.16
CA ASN A 19 -11.53 12.82 -21.78
C ASN A 19 -10.52 11.85 -21.15
N THR A 20 -9.40 12.36 -20.68
CA THR A 20 -8.48 11.62 -19.83
C THR A 20 -9.23 11.39 -18.52
N SER A 21 -10.04 10.32 -18.49
CA SER A 21 -10.49 9.77 -17.22
C SER A 21 -9.23 9.53 -16.40
N GLU A 22 -9.03 10.30 -15.34
CA GLU A 22 -7.86 10.14 -14.49
C GLU A 22 -7.78 8.66 -14.10
N ARG A 23 -6.64 8.06 -14.43
CA ARG A 23 -6.38 6.64 -14.12
C ARG A 23 -6.50 6.47 -12.61
N LYS A 24 -7.46 5.66 -12.16
CA LYS A 24 -7.60 5.27 -10.76
C LYS A 24 -6.96 3.92 -10.53
N LEU A 25 -6.37 3.74 -9.35
CA LEU A 25 -5.87 2.44 -8.95
C LEU A 25 -7.03 1.47 -8.68
N PRO A 26 -6.88 0.18 -9.02
CA PRO A 26 -7.87 -0.84 -8.67
C PRO A 26 -7.99 -0.98 -7.15
N ILE A 27 -9.14 -1.48 -6.69
CA ILE A 27 -9.31 -1.98 -5.34
C ILE A 27 -9.17 -3.50 -5.40
N LEU A 28 -8.24 -4.05 -4.62
CA LEU A 28 -7.93 -5.47 -4.54
C LEU A 28 -8.68 -6.13 -3.37
N GLY A 29 -8.75 -7.46 -3.38
CA GLY A 29 -9.41 -8.23 -2.33
C GLY A 29 -10.83 -8.61 -2.67
N GLU A 30 -11.51 -9.18 -1.68
CA GLU A 30 -12.89 -9.63 -1.80
C GLU A 30 -13.85 -8.44 -1.92
N ARG A 31 -14.94 -8.64 -2.64
CA ARG A 31 -16.00 -7.65 -2.82
C ARG A 31 -17.35 -8.35 -2.86
N GLU A 32 -18.31 -7.75 -2.20
CA GLU A 32 -19.66 -8.26 -2.12
C GLU A 32 -20.66 -7.24 -2.69
N PRO A 33 -21.57 -7.65 -3.59
CA PRO A 33 -22.67 -6.80 -4.01
C PRO A 33 -23.69 -6.66 -2.87
N VAL A 34 -24.12 -5.44 -2.60
CA VAL A 34 -25.15 -5.16 -1.58
C VAL A 34 -26.28 -4.36 -2.20
N GLU A 35 -27.49 -4.82 -1.98
CA GLU A 35 -28.69 -4.11 -2.41
C GLU A 35 -28.97 -2.92 -1.49
N LYS A 36 -29.12 -1.74 -2.08
CA LYS A 36 -29.42 -0.49 -1.38
C LYS A 36 -30.60 0.20 -2.03
N THR A 37 -31.63 0.54 -1.26
CA THR A 37 -32.75 1.32 -1.78
C THR A 37 -32.48 2.82 -1.53
N VAL A 38 -32.38 3.59 -2.59
CA VAL A 38 -32.24 5.05 -2.57
C VAL A 38 -33.39 5.65 -3.37
N ASP A 39 -34.18 6.51 -2.76
CA ASP A 39 -35.35 7.17 -3.37
C ASP A 39 -36.33 6.18 -4.00
N GLY A 40 -36.56 5.02 -3.34
CA GLY A 40 -37.47 3.97 -3.83
C GLY A 40 -36.93 3.13 -5.00
N LYS A 41 -35.69 3.37 -5.44
CA LYS A 41 -35.02 2.59 -6.48
C LYS A 41 -34.02 1.63 -5.86
N LEU A 42 -34.06 0.38 -6.31
CA LEU A 42 -33.07 -0.63 -5.93
C LEU A 42 -31.76 -0.34 -6.70
N LEU A 43 -30.69 -0.12 -5.98
CA LEU A 43 -29.32 0.04 -6.51
C LEU A 43 -28.47 -1.12 -5.96
N ILE A 44 -27.58 -1.61 -6.80
CA ILE A 44 -26.55 -2.56 -6.37
C ILE A 44 -25.27 -1.76 -6.08
N ASP A 45 -24.86 -1.75 -4.84
CA ASP A 45 -23.59 -1.17 -4.38
C ASP A 45 -22.56 -2.27 -4.16
N THR A 46 -21.28 -1.93 -4.03
CA THR A 46 -20.20 -2.89 -3.81
C THR A 46 -19.48 -2.57 -2.51
N ILE A 47 -19.49 -3.50 -1.57
CA ILE A 47 -18.65 -3.43 -0.37
C ILE A 47 -17.33 -4.12 -0.67
N TYR A 48 -16.24 -3.39 -0.46
CA TYR A 48 -14.88 -3.90 -0.63
C TYR A 48 -14.31 -4.31 0.73
N GLN A 49 -13.49 -5.34 0.70
CA GLN A 49 -12.71 -5.76 1.86
C GLN A 49 -11.81 -4.62 2.33
N THR A 50 -11.72 -4.45 3.65
CA THR A 50 -10.84 -3.48 4.31
C THR A 50 -9.96 -4.16 5.34
N VAL A 51 -8.81 -3.57 5.62
CA VAL A 51 -7.95 -4.00 6.73
C VAL A 51 -8.69 -3.75 8.04
N PRO A 52 -8.93 -4.81 8.87
CA PRO A 52 -9.67 -4.69 10.11
C PRO A 52 -8.90 -3.90 11.17
N ALA A 53 -9.56 -3.59 12.28
CA ALA A 53 -8.92 -2.99 13.43
C ALA A 53 -7.81 -3.92 13.98
N PHE A 54 -6.66 -3.33 14.26
CA PHE A 54 -5.53 -4.00 14.90
C PHE A 54 -4.95 -3.14 16.03
N SER A 55 -4.18 -3.78 16.90
CA SER A 55 -3.39 -3.11 17.93
C SER A 55 -2.10 -3.89 18.14
N TYR A 56 -0.97 -3.25 17.88
CA TYR A 56 0.38 -3.81 17.98
C TYR A 56 1.27 -2.89 18.82
N PHE A 57 2.44 -3.36 19.23
CA PHE A 57 3.49 -2.51 19.79
C PHE A 57 4.56 -2.23 18.74
N ASN A 58 4.95 -0.97 18.60
CA ASN A 58 6.02 -0.60 17.69
C ASN A 58 7.41 -0.82 18.34
N GLN A 59 8.45 -0.45 17.59
CA GLN A 59 9.85 -0.51 18.01
C GLN A 59 10.15 0.32 19.27
N ASP A 60 9.31 1.28 19.63
CA ASP A 60 9.43 2.13 20.83
C ASP A 60 8.51 1.65 21.96
N SER A 61 7.92 0.46 21.84
CA SER A 61 6.92 -0.10 22.77
C SER A 61 5.66 0.76 22.93
N ILE A 62 5.34 1.56 21.91
CA ILE A 62 4.15 2.40 21.86
C ILE A 62 3.06 1.62 21.13
N PRO A 63 1.82 1.60 21.63
CA PRO A 63 0.70 1.01 20.91
C PRO A 63 0.47 1.71 19.58
N VAL A 64 0.35 0.93 18.50
CA VAL A 64 0.00 1.37 17.14
C VAL A 64 -1.27 0.66 16.71
N THR A 65 -2.22 1.43 16.25
CA THR A 65 -3.53 0.96 15.83
C THR A 65 -3.84 1.40 14.41
N ASN A 66 -4.88 0.88 13.80
CA ASN A 66 -5.34 1.35 12.50
C ASN A 66 -5.76 2.84 12.49
N LYS A 67 -6.06 3.45 13.65
CA LYS A 67 -6.34 4.89 13.79
C LYS A 67 -5.13 5.77 13.48
N ASP A 68 -3.91 5.28 13.72
CA ASP A 68 -2.67 5.99 13.43
C ASP A 68 -2.45 6.18 11.92
N PHE A 69 -3.23 5.47 11.11
CA PHE A 69 -3.27 5.50 9.65
C PHE A 69 -4.51 6.20 9.09
N ASP A 70 -5.34 6.83 9.91
CA ASP A 70 -6.50 7.58 9.44
C ASP A 70 -6.05 8.78 8.60
N ASN A 71 -6.75 9.01 7.48
CA ASN A 71 -6.42 10.04 6.49
C ASN A 71 -4.97 9.93 5.96
N LYS A 72 -4.45 8.72 5.82
CA LYS A 72 -3.14 8.43 5.24
C LYS A 72 -3.22 7.24 4.31
N ILE A 73 -2.42 7.26 3.26
CA ILE A 73 -2.05 6.06 2.54
C ILE A 73 -0.86 5.41 3.23
N TYR A 74 -0.71 4.10 3.13
CA TYR A 74 0.48 3.45 3.68
C TYR A 74 0.92 2.25 2.85
N VAL A 75 2.21 1.92 2.98
CA VAL A 75 2.79 0.70 2.44
C VAL A 75 3.10 -0.23 3.60
N THR A 76 2.72 -1.51 3.45
CA THR A 76 3.00 -2.52 4.47
C THR A 76 3.71 -3.73 3.88
N ASP A 77 4.52 -4.40 4.73
CA ASP A 77 5.20 -5.64 4.42
C ASP A 77 5.30 -6.55 5.66
N PHE A 78 5.78 -7.77 5.43
CA PHE A 78 6.05 -8.77 6.45
C PHE A 78 7.50 -9.19 6.37
N PHE A 79 8.18 -9.28 7.52
CA PHE A 79 9.60 -9.54 7.61
C PHE A 79 9.99 -10.21 8.91
N PHE A 80 11.26 -10.53 9.09
CA PHE A 80 11.86 -10.83 10.40
C PHE A 80 13.33 -10.39 10.40
N THR A 81 13.82 -9.95 11.57
CA THR A 81 15.13 -9.27 11.66
C THR A 81 16.32 -10.18 11.38
N SER A 82 16.17 -11.51 11.55
CA SER A 82 17.19 -12.51 11.30
C SER A 82 17.17 -13.09 9.88
N CYS A 83 16.23 -12.65 9.02
CA CYS A 83 16.18 -13.06 7.62
C CYS A 83 17.44 -12.61 6.88
N ASN A 84 18.10 -13.56 6.22
CA ASN A 84 19.32 -13.33 5.44
C ASN A 84 19.14 -13.52 3.93
N THR A 85 17.91 -13.73 3.47
CA THR A 85 17.57 -13.97 2.06
C THR A 85 16.95 -12.74 1.41
N ILE A 86 15.62 -12.60 1.45
CA ILE A 86 14.89 -11.55 0.74
C ILE A 86 14.75 -10.23 1.52
N CYS A 87 14.64 -10.28 2.88
CA CYS A 87 14.39 -9.08 3.67
C CYS A 87 15.46 -7.98 3.50
N PRO A 88 16.78 -8.28 3.40
CA PRO A 88 17.76 -7.23 3.15
C PRO A 88 17.55 -6.49 1.82
N ILE A 89 17.08 -7.20 0.78
CA ILE A 89 16.75 -6.59 -0.52
C ILE A 89 15.48 -5.75 -0.39
N MET A 90 14.43 -6.32 0.21
CA MET A 90 13.16 -5.64 0.44
C MET A 90 13.34 -4.35 1.23
N HIS A 91 14.01 -4.40 2.40
CA HIS A 91 14.13 -3.20 3.23
C HIS A 91 15.06 -2.13 2.62
N ARG A 92 16.06 -2.51 1.84
CA ARG A 92 16.80 -1.54 1.01
C ARG A 92 15.88 -0.87 0.00
N ASN A 93 15.02 -1.61 -0.66
CA ASN A 93 14.06 -1.08 -1.63
C ASN A 93 12.96 -0.25 -0.93
N MET A 94 12.44 -0.69 0.22
CA MET A 94 11.50 0.09 1.02
C MET A 94 12.12 1.40 1.52
N LEU A 95 13.42 1.40 1.83
CA LEU A 95 14.14 2.62 2.22
C LEU A 95 14.19 3.64 1.07
N ASN A 96 14.28 3.20 -0.18
CA ASN A 96 14.18 4.10 -1.35
C ASN A 96 12.77 4.73 -1.42
N VAL A 97 11.72 3.94 -1.22
CA VAL A 97 10.33 4.45 -1.17
C VAL A 97 10.17 5.42 -0.01
N TYR A 98 10.61 5.03 1.20
CA TYR A 98 10.57 5.89 2.38
C TYR A 98 11.29 7.22 2.15
N THR A 99 12.50 7.20 1.57
CA THR A 99 13.28 8.41 1.31
C THR A 99 12.56 9.36 0.37
N LYS A 100 11.89 8.84 -0.66
CA LYS A 100 11.10 9.65 -1.60
C LYS A 100 9.92 10.34 -0.93
N PHE A 101 9.26 9.70 0.03
CA PHE A 101 8.06 10.22 0.70
C PHE A 101 8.33 10.71 2.14
N LYS A 102 9.60 10.80 2.55
CA LYS A 102 9.99 11.24 3.89
C LYS A 102 9.46 12.64 4.18
N GLY A 103 8.81 12.79 5.33
CA GLY A 103 8.21 14.06 5.77
C GLY A 103 6.84 14.36 5.17
N ASN A 104 6.30 13.53 4.25
CA ASN A 104 4.92 13.67 3.80
C ASN A 104 3.96 13.15 4.89
N PRO A 105 3.12 14.02 5.51
CA PRO A 105 2.25 13.63 6.62
C PRO A 105 1.09 12.71 6.19
N LYS A 106 0.83 12.58 4.89
CA LYS A 106 -0.20 11.73 4.31
C LYS A 106 0.30 10.31 4.00
N VAL A 107 1.59 10.01 4.25
CA VAL A 107 2.21 8.72 3.93
C VAL A 107 2.80 8.09 5.18
N LYS A 108 2.50 6.81 5.39
CA LYS A 108 3.10 5.96 6.42
C LYS A 108 3.64 4.64 5.86
N PHE A 109 4.46 3.98 6.67
CA PHE A 109 4.99 2.64 6.41
C PHE A 109 4.78 1.76 7.63
N LEU A 110 4.44 0.49 7.41
CA LEU A 110 4.10 -0.46 8.47
C LEU A 110 4.72 -1.82 8.17
N SER A 111 5.77 -2.19 8.89
CA SER A 111 6.43 -3.48 8.74
C SER A 111 6.08 -4.39 9.91
N HIS A 112 5.45 -5.54 9.61
CA HIS A 112 5.05 -6.53 10.60
C HIS A 112 6.12 -7.59 10.74
N THR A 113 6.68 -7.77 11.96
CA THR A 113 7.52 -8.94 12.15
C THR A 113 6.68 -10.20 12.24
N ILE A 114 7.17 -11.28 11.59
CA ILE A 114 6.61 -12.63 11.74
C ILE A 114 7.38 -13.49 12.74
N ASP A 115 8.54 -13.00 13.23
CA ASP A 115 9.30 -13.65 14.30
C ASP A 115 8.84 -13.16 15.68
N ILE A 116 7.65 -13.61 16.08
CA ILE A 116 7.00 -13.17 17.30
C ILE A 116 7.82 -13.49 18.54
N LYS A 117 8.67 -14.51 18.48
CA LYS A 117 9.47 -14.97 19.62
C LYS A 117 10.71 -14.11 19.86
N TYR A 118 11.37 -13.69 18.82
CA TYR A 118 12.69 -13.06 18.93
C TYR A 118 12.70 -11.58 18.57
N ASP A 119 11.79 -11.11 17.73
CA ASP A 119 11.71 -9.73 17.28
C ASP A 119 10.88 -8.87 18.23
N LEU A 120 11.29 -8.81 19.49
CA LEU A 120 10.69 -7.94 20.50
C LEU A 120 10.94 -6.46 20.17
N PRO A 121 10.18 -5.51 20.73
CA PRO A 121 10.31 -4.08 20.41
C PRO A 121 11.75 -3.55 20.48
N SER A 122 12.54 -3.94 21.48
CA SER A 122 13.94 -3.51 21.61
C SER A 122 14.82 -3.96 20.44
N LYS A 123 14.57 -5.16 19.88
CA LYS A 123 15.28 -5.67 18.71
C LYS A 123 14.82 -4.96 17.45
N LEU A 124 13.52 -4.70 17.31
CA LEU A 124 12.95 -3.88 16.23
C LEU A 124 13.51 -2.45 16.26
N LYS A 125 13.70 -1.86 17.46
CA LYS A 125 14.36 -0.55 17.62
C LYS A 125 15.78 -0.56 17.08
N SER A 126 16.55 -1.57 17.45
CA SER A 126 17.92 -1.73 16.94
C SER A 126 17.96 -1.92 15.43
N TYR A 127 16.96 -2.63 14.88
CA TYR A 127 16.82 -2.86 13.44
C TYR A 127 16.48 -1.56 12.70
N ALA A 128 15.47 -0.82 13.16
CA ALA A 128 15.08 0.49 12.61
C ALA A 128 16.26 1.48 12.62
N SER A 129 17.02 1.52 13.74
CA SER A 129 18.21 2.38 13.85
C SER A 129 19.30 2.04 12.83
N LYS A 130 19.53 0.74 12.54
CA LYS A 130 20.48 0.31 11.49
C LYS A 130 20.06 0.76 10.10
N LEU A 131 18.74 0.89 9.85
CA LEU A 131 18.19 1.42 8.60
C LEU A 131 18.18 2.96 8.57
N GLY A 132 18.55 3.65 9.66
CA GLY A 132 18.48 5.10 9.76
C GLY A 132 17.05 5.65 9.88
N ILE A 133 16.12 4.81 10.38
CA ILE A 133 14.73 5.19 10.56
C ILE A 133 14.54 5.79 11.95
N GLU A 134 13.97 6.99 11.96
CA GLU A 134 13.63 7.76 13.16
C GLU A 134 12.18 8.25 13.07
N GLY A 135 11.57 8.50 14.25
CA GLY A 135 10.20 8.96 14.35
C GLY A 135 9.19 7.86 14.06
N ASN A 136 7.99 8.28 13.67
CA ASN A 136 6.81 7.39 13.57
C ASN A 136 6.25 7.28 12.14
N GLN A 137 6.97 7.74 11.12
CA GLN A 137 6.52 7.61 9.74
C GLN A 137 6.66 6.17 9.23
N TRP A 138 7.66 5.43 9.73
CA TRP A 138 7.83 4.01 9.48
C TRP A 138 7.83 3.25 10.80
N GLU A 139 6.77 2.46 11.02
CA GLU A 139 6.54 1.67 12.22
C GLU A 139 6.92 0.20 11.96
N PHE A 140 7.74 -0.36 12.82
CA PHE A 140 8.06 -1.78 12.87
C PHE A 140 7.30 -2.39 14.03
N VAL A 141 6.32 -3.26 13.75
CA VAL A 141 5.37 -3.70 14.77
C VAL A 141 5.49 -5.17 15.11
N HIS A 142 5.26 -5.43 16.40
CA HIS A 142 5.20 -6.75 17.02
C HIS A 142 3.79 -6.95 17.60
N GLY A 143 3.24 -8.15 17.42
CA GLY A 143 1.91 -8.53 17.92
C GLY A 143 1.83 -10.00 18.29
N SER A 144 0.63 -10.49 18.61
CA SER A 144 0.43 -11.91 18.82
C SER A 144 0.55 -12.68 17.50
N ARG A 145 0.95 -13.95 17.59
CA ARG A 145 1.09 -14.85 16.44
C ARG A 145 -0.19 -14.89 15.59
N ASP A 146 -1.32 -15.16 16.21
CA ASP A 146 -2.59 -15.31 15.51
C ASP A 146 -3.03 -14.00 14.83
N SER A 147 -2.74 -12.86 15.44
CA SER A 147 -3.06 -11.55 14.88
C SER A 147 -2.16 -11.22 13.68
N ILE A 148 -0.84 -11.42 13.77
CA ILE A 148 0.11 -11.10 12.69
C ILE A 148 -0.11 -12.01 11.48
N PHE A 149 -0.17 -13.34 11.68
CA PHE A 149 -0.41 -14.27 10.58
C PHE A 149 -1.85 -14.18 10.04
N GLY A 150 -2.82 -13.89 10.91
CA GLY A 150 -4.20 -13.69 10.51
C GLY A 150 -4.40 -12.46 9.61
N ILE A 151 -3.81 -11.33 9.97
CA ILE A 151 -3.91 -10.10 9.16
C ILE A 151 -3.14 -10.23 7.84
N ALA A 152 -1.99 -10.93 7.84
CA ALA A 152 -1.23 -11.23 6.63
C ALA A 152 -2.09 -11.96 5.61
N ALA A 153 -2.62 -13.13 6.00
CA ALA A 153 -3.33 -14.02 5.10
C ALA A 153 -4.71 -13.49 4.70
N LYS A 154 -5.50 -12.98 5.67
CA LYS A 154 -6.91 -12.64 5.45
C LYS A 154 -7.12 -11.22 4.95
N SER A 155 -6.21 -10.29 5.29
CA SER A 155 -6.44 -8.87 5.02
C SER A 155 -5.48 -8.32 3.98
N TYR A 156 -4.19 -8.62 4.09
CA TYR A 156 -3.19 -8.18 3.11
C TYR A 156 -2.96 -9.18 1.98
N LEU A 157 -3.57 -10.37 2.06
CA LEU A 157 -3.45 -11.45 1.06
C LEU A 157 -2.00 -11.89 0.82
N VAL A 158 -1.18 -11.81 1.86
CA VAL A 158 0.24 -12.20 1.84
C VAL A 158 0.40 -13.50 2.60
N SER A 159 1.06 -14.48 1.97
CA SER A 159 1.44 -15.72 2.64
C SER A 159 2.64 -15.47 3.56
N ALA A 160 2.43 -15.69 4.85
CA ALA A 160 3.45 -15.74 5.88
C ALA A 160 3.12 -16.89 6.83
N PHE A 161 4.08 -17.76 7.11
CA PHE A 161 3.85 -18.95 7.95
C PHE A 161 5.15 -19.49 8.52
N GLU A 162 5.01 -20.32 9.55
CA GLU A 162 6.10 -21.11 10.11
C GLU A 162 6.28 -22.37 9.27
N ASP A 163 7.53 -22.68 8.87
CA ASP A 163 7.88 -23.89 8.13
C ASP A 163 9.11 -24.53 8.77
N SER A 164 8.92 -25.67 9.39
CA SER A 164 10.03 -26.43 10.01
C SER A 164 11.02 -27.00 8.99
N ALA A 165 10.68 -27.04 7.71
CA ALA A 165 11.57 -27.44 6.64
C ALA A 165 12.47 -26.30 6.15
N ASP A 166 12.07 -25.03 6.41
CA ASP A 166 12.92 -23.88 6.12
C ASP A 166 14.04 -23.76 7.16
N PRO A 167 15.31 -23.56 6.76
CA PRO A 167 16.42 -23.38 7.70
C PRO A 167 16.25 -22.26 8.71
N GLN A 168 15.42 -21.25 8.41
CA GLN A 168 15.10 -20.12 9.28
C GLN A 168 13.79 -20.34 10.06
N GLY A 169 13.03 -21.40 9.73
CA GLY A 169 11.77 -21.75 10.39
C GLY A 169 10.58 -20.83 10.05
N LEU A 170 10.80 -19.81 9.20
CA LEU A 170 9.84 -18.78 8.87
C LEU A 170 9.88 -18.47 7.37
N VAL A 171 8.72 -18.45 6.75
CA VAL A 171 8.56 -18.14 5.31
C VAL A 171 7.60 -16.96 5.15
N HIS A 172 7.97 -16.01 4.33
CA HIS A 172 7.08 -14.94 3.88
C HIS A 172 7.34 -14.60 2.41
N GLN A 173 6.31 -14.10 1.76
CA GLN A 173 6.42 -13.54 0.41
C GLN A 173 6.96 -12.11 0.48
N GLY A 174 7.70 -11.72 -0.55
CA GLY A 174 8.37 -10.42 -0.64
C GLY A 174 7.46 -9.26 -1.11
N TRP A 175 6.19 -9.23 -0.70
CA TRP A 175 5.23 -8.24 -1.17
C TRP A 175 5.24 -6.96 -0.37
N PHE A 176 5.17 -5.82 -1.08
CA PHE A 176 4.76 -4.52 -0.58
C PHE A 176 3.31 -4.28 -0.97
N ILE A 177 2.46 -4.02 0.01
CA ILE A 177 1.03 -3.78 -0.19
C ILE A 177 0.73 -2.31 0.02
N LEU A 178 0.17 -1.65 -0.99
CA LEU A 178 -0.29 -0.27 -0.92
C LEU A 178 -1.74 -0.22 -0.44
N VAL A 179 -2.02 0.61 0.55
CA VAL A 179 -3.31 0.74 1.20
C VAL A 179 -3.75 2.20 1.22
N ASP A 180 -5.03 2.46 0.94
CA ASP A 180 -5.62 3.80 0.90
C ASP A 180 -6.16 4.30 2.25
N THR A 181 -6.74 5.51 2.26
CA THR A 181 -7.35 6.13 3.45
C THR A 181 -8.56 5.36 3.99
N LYS A 182 -9.23 4.58 3.13
CA LYS A 182 -10.36 3.71 3.49
C LYS A 182 -9.93 2.32 3.96
N LYS A 183 -8.61 2.09 4.09
CA LYS A 183 -8.03 0.81 4.46
C LYS A 183 -8.27 -0.29 3.42
N GLN A 184 -8.43 0.08 2.13
CA GLN A 184 -8.57 -0.82 1.00
C GLN A 184 -7.22 -1.06 0.33
N LEU A 185 -6.98 -2.27 -0.15
CA LEU A 185 -5.76 -2.61 -0.87
C LEU A 185 -5.81 -2.03 -2.29
N ARG A 186 -4.79 -1.28 -2.69
CA ARG A 186 -4.73 -0.59 -3.98
C ARG A 186 -3.62 -1.10 -4.90
N GLY A 187 -2.71 -1.93 -4.39
CA GLY A 187 -1.65 -2.55 -5.16
C GLY A 187 -0.83 -3.54 -4.34
N ALA A 188 -0.20 -4.49 -5.05
CA ALA A 188 0.75 -5.45 -4.50
C ALA A 188 1.96 -5.50 -5.43
N TYR A 189 3.17 -5.35 -4.87
CA TYR A 189 4.40 -5.18 -5.63
C TYR A 189 5.49 -6.09 -5.05
N ASP A 190 6.22 -6.79 -5.90
CA ASP A 190 7.37 -7.59 -5.45
C ASP A 190 8.48 -6.65 -4.97
N GLY A 191 8.65 -6.56 -3.64
CA GLY A 191 9.62 -5.70 -2.99
C GLY A 191 11.08 -6.07 -3.27
N THR A 192 11.33 -7.23 -3.87
CA THR A 192 12.67 -7.66 -4.29
C THR A 192 13.04 -7.16 -5.69
N LYS A 193 12.08 -6.63 -6.47
CA LYS A 193 12.26 -6.19 -7.85
C LYS A 193 12.18 -4.67 -7.98
N GLU A 194 13.22 -4.08 -8.51
CA GLU A 194 13.35 -2.63 -8.63
C GLU A 194 12.27 -2.01 -9.53
N ASP A 195 11.89 -2.66 -10.62
CA ASP A 195 10.84 -2.19 -11.52
C ASP A 195 9.47 -2.13 -10.83
N GLN A 196 9.15 -3.13 -9.99
CA GLN A 196 7.93 -3.19 -9.18
C GLN A 196 7.93 -2.10 -8.09
N VAL A 197 9.07 -1.86 -7.44
CA VAL A 197 9.24 -0.80 -6.44
C VAL A 197 9.10 0.58 -7.09
N ASN A 198 9.64 0.76 -8.30
CA ASN A 198 9.46 1.99 -9.08
C ASN A 198 7.99 2.20 -9.48
N GLN A 199 7.26 1.12 -9.79
CA GLN A 199 5.83 1.20 -10.07
C GLN A 199 5.03 1.55 -8.79
N LEU A 200 5.35 0.95 -7.64
CA LEU A 200 4.76 1.31 -6.35
C LEU A 200 4.89 2.83 -6.09
N MET A 201 6.08 3.41 -6.30
CA MET A 201 6.28 4.84 -6.07
C MET A 201 5.41 5.72 -6.97
N LYS A 202 5.20 5.33 -8.24
CA LYS A 202 4.31 6.05 -9.17
C LYS A 202 2.84 5.91 -8.75
N ASP A 203 2.45 4.71 -8.33
CA ASP A 203 1.09 4.44 -7.90
C ASP A 203 0.77 5.09 -6.55
N MET A 204 1.76 5.26 -5.65
CA MET A 204 1.62 6.09 -4.45
C MET A 204 1.37 7.57 -4.79
N GLU A 205 2.09 8.15 -5.78
CA GLU A 205 1.84 9.52 -6.25
C GLU A 205 0.44 9.67 -6.84
N LEU A 206 0.00 8.68 -7.62
CA LEU A 206 -1.34 8.65 -8.18
C LEU A 206 -2.41 8.56 -7.08
N LEU A 207 -2.21 7.67 -6.09
CA LEU A 207 -3.14 7.49 -4.98
C LEU A 207 -3.23 8.74 -4.09
N LEU A 208 -2.12 9.44 -3.87
CA LEU A 208 -2.12 10.72 -3.16
C LEU A 208 -2.99 11.76 -3.87
N LYS A 209 -2.95 11.82 -5.19
CA LYS A 209 -3.83 12.70 -5.97
C LYS A 209 -5.30 12.25 -5.89
N GLU A 210 -5.57 10.96 -6.03
CA GLU A 210 -6.94 10.43 -5.92
C GLU A 210 -7.60 10.76 -4.58
N GLU A 211 -6.83 10.71 -3.48
CA GLU A 211 -7.36 10.79 -2.12
C GLU A 211 -7.37 12.23 -1.57
N PHE A 212 -6.49 13.11 -2.06
CA PHE A 212 -6.27 14.41 -1.41
C PHE A 212 -6.39 15.63 -2.34
N ASP A 213 -6.25 15.51 -3.68
CA ASP A 213 -6.36 16.68 -4.58
C ASP A 213 -7.81 17.12 -4.81
N ASN A 214 -8.82 16.34 -4.38
CA ASN A 214 -10.24 16.71 -4.50
C ASN A 214 -10.80 17.40 -3.23
N GLU A 215 -9.95 17.77 -2.28
CA GLU A 215 -10.36 18.44 -1.02
C GLU A 215 -10.22 19.99 -1.06
N GLU A 216 -9.98 20.59 -2.27
CA GLU A 216 -9.97 22.06 -2.46
C GLU A 216 -11.30 22.63 -2.98
#